data_45a7d21024a3e81583ea8f7dc57fab4c
#
_entry.id   45a7d21024a3e81583ea8f7dc57fab4c
#
_cell.length_a   1.000
_cell.length_b   1.000
_cell.length_c   1.000
_cell.angle_alpha   90.00
_cell.angle_beta   90.00
_cell.angle_gamma   90.00
#
_symmetry.space_group_name_H-M   'P 1'
#
loop_
_entity.id
_entity.type
_entity.pdbx_description
1 polymer ?
#
loop_
_entity_poly.entity_id
_entity_poly.type
_entity_poly.pdbx_seq_one_letter_code
_entity_poly.pdbx_strand_id
1 'polypeptide(L)'
;MNDLIKHKLELLPNNPGCYLHKDKFGNIIYVGKAKNLKNRVRSYFRGSHDTKTELLVSEIADFEFIVTESNIEALLLEINLIQENMPKFNIRLKDDKSYPFIKVTKDLYPRLLITRQVKKDGGLYFGPYPDAGAANEIKKLLDRIFPFKKCKNPANKVCFYYHIGQCNAHTICHTTEDYWQGLVEDVKNFLNGHDEIGRASCRERVSSPV
;
A
#
# COMPACT_ATOMS: atom_id res chain seq x y z
N MET A 1 17.21 -24.66 -14.59
CA MET A 1 15.87 -24.02 -14.70
C MET A 1 14.89 -25.04 -15.21
N ASN A 2 13.79 -25.27 -14.48
CA ASN A 2 12.77 -26.27 -14.81
C ASN A 2 12.00 -25.83 -16.07
N ASP A 3 11.56 -26.79 -16.93
CA ASP A 3 10.83 -26.49 -18.16
C ASP A 3 9.46 -25.81 -17.89
N LEU A 4 8.84 -26.12 -16.75
CA LEU A 4 7.65 -25.43 -16.27
C LEU A 4 7.89 -23.92 -16.11
N ILE A 5 9.00 -23.55 -15.46
CA ILE A 5 9.37 -22.14 -15.25
C ILE A 5 9.62 -21.45 -16.59
N LYS A 6 10.32 -22.12 -17.53
CA LYS A 6 10.58 -21.55 -18.87
C LYS A 6 9.28 -21.23 -19.59
N HIS A 7 8.35 -22.17 -19.63
CA HIS A 7 7.04 -21.95 -20.26
C HIS A 7 6.26 -20.80 -19.61
N LYS A 8 6.19 -20.77 -18.26
CA LYS A 8 5.51 -19.67 -17.55
C LYS A 8 6.17 -18.30 -17.79
N LEU A 9 7.51 -18.24 -17.96
CA LEU A 9 8.20 -16.98 -18.28
C LEU A 9 7.85 -16.43 -19.66
N GLU A 10 7.46 -17.27 -20.61
CA GLU A 10 7.01 -16.86 -21.95
C GLU A 10 5.62 -16.21 -21.88
N LEU A 11 4.75 -16.70 -21.01
CA LEU A 11 3.38 -16.22 -20.82
C LEU A 11 3.28 -14.90 -20.04
N LEU A 12 4.37 -14.42 -19.45
CA LEU A 12 4.36 -13.20 -18.62
C LEU A 12 4.00 -11.95 -19.45
N PRO A 13 2.99 -11.18 -19.01
CA PRO A 13 2.60 -9.94 -19.66
C PRO A 13 3.56 -8.78 -19.30
N ASN A 14 3.48 -7.70 -20.08
CA ASN A 14 4.22 -6.46 -19.81
C ASN A 14 3.50 -5.50 -18.84
N ASN A 15 2.42 -5.97 -18.22
CA ASN A 15 1.58 -5.20 -17.32
C ASN A 15 2.20 -5.09 -15.91
N PRO A 16 1.76 -4.10 -15.11
CA PRO A 16 2.06 -4.07 -13.68
C PRO A 16 1.35 -5.22 -12.96
N GLY A 17 1.88 -5.61 -11.80
CA GLY A 17 1.27 -6.67 -10.99
C GLY A 17 2.18 -7.17 -9.89
N CYS A 18 1.73 -8.24 -9.22
CA CYS A 18 2.47 -8.95 -8.20
C CYS A 18 2.88 -10.34 -8.71
N TYR A 19 4.01 -10.82 -8.21
CA TYR A 19 4.50 -12.17 -8.44
C TYR A 19 4.82 -12.85 -7.12
N LEU A 20 4.55 -14.16 -7.07
CA LEU A 20 4.70 -15.02 -5.90
C LEU A 20 5.64 -16.17 -6.26
N HIS A 21 6.80 -16.23 -5.64
CA HIS A 21 7.70 -17.36 -5.80
C HIS A 21 7.36 -18.45 -4.80
N LYS A 22 7.34 -19.71 -5.27
CA LYS A 22 6.98 -20.88 -4.49
C LYS A 22 8.15 -21.86 -4.42
N ASP A 23 8.27 -22.53 -3.29
CA ASP A 23 9.20 -23.65 -3.11
C ASP A 23 8.66 -24.95 -3.72
N LYS A 24 9.45 -26.02 -3.60
CA LYS A 24 9.07 -27.37 -4.07
C LYS A 24 7.85 -27.97 -3.36
N PHE A 25 7.45 -27.42 -2.24
CA PHE A 25 6.28 -27.85 -1.48
C PHE A 25 5.02 -27.00 -1.79
N GLY A 26 5.15 -25.99 -2.66
CA GLY A 26 4.08 -25.07 -3.00
C GLY A 26 3.90 -23.89 -2.03
N ASN A 27 4.76 -23.76 -1.01
CA ASN A 27 4.69 -22.63 -0.08
C ASN A 27 5.18 -21.35 -0.77
N ILE A 28 4.50 -20.24 -0.50
CA ILE A 28 4.94 -18.93 -0.96
C ILE A 28 6.15 -18.49 -0.12
N ILE A 29 7.30 -18.36 -0.78
CA ILE A 29 8.57 -17.99 -0.14
C ILE A 29 8.94 -16.52 -0.33
N TYR A 30 8.41 -15.89 -1.38
CA TYR A 30 8.63 -14.47 -1.67
C TYR A 30 7.47 -13.88 -2.46
N VAL A 31 7.08 -12.68 -2.14
CA VAL A 31 6.11 -11.84 -2.88
C VAL A 31 6.80 -10.55 -3.29
N GLY A 32 6.53 -10.09 -4.51
CA GLY A 32 7.06 -8.81 -4.98
C GLY A 32 6.18 -8.16 -6.04
N LYS A 33 6.21 -6.82 -6.10
CA LYS A 33 5.54 -6.04 -7.15
C LYS A 33 6.45 -5.80 -8.34
N ALA A 34 5.83 -5.57 -9.50
CA ALA A 34 6.52 -5.17 -10.71
C ALA A 34 5.71 -4.10 -11.46
N LYS A 35 6.40 -3.12 -12.05
CA LYS A 35 5.82 -2.24 -13.08
C LYS A 35 5.66 -2.96 -14.41
N ASN A 36 6.49 -3.96 -14.66
CA ASN A 36 6.47 -4.86 -15.79
C ASN A 36 6.83 -6.26 -15.30
N LEU A 37 5.82 -7.13 -15.19
CA LEU A 37 5.96 -8.49 -14.69
C LEU A 37 7.00 -9.28 -15.47
N LYS A 38 6.94 -9.21 -16.81
CA LYS A 38 7.85 -9.96 -17.70
C LYS A 38 9.31 -9.64 -17.45
N ASN A 39 9.63 -8.33 -17.37
CA ASN A 39 11.02 -7.91 -17.16
C ASN A 39 11.49 -8.27 -15.74
N ARG A 40 10.65 -8.02 -14.74
CA ARG A 40 11.02 -8.23 -13.34
C ARG A 40 11.18 -9.70 -12.98
N VAL A 41 10.22 -10.55 -13.34
CA VAL A 41 10.31 -11.99 -13.02
C VAL A 41 11.45 -12.64 -13.78
N ARG A 42 11.65 -12.30 -15.05
CA ARG A 42 12.79 -12.83 -15.83
C ARG A 42 14.15 -12.42 -15.27
N SER A 43 14.25 -11.27 -14.61
CA SER A 43 15.51 -10.83 -14.03
C SER A 43 16.05 -11.77 -12.95
N TYR A 44 15.19 -12.48 -12.22
CA TYR A 44 15.62 -13.47 -11.23
C TYR A 44 16.34 -14.69 -11.84
N PHE A 45 16.03 -15.01 -13.09
CA PHE A 45 16.58 -16.19 -13.78
C PHE A 45 17.68 -15.84 -14.78
N ARG A 46 18.17 -14.59 -14.77
CA ARG A 46 19.22 -14.09 -15.68
C ARG A 46 20.30 -13.34 -14.91
N GLY A 47 21.56 -13.60 -15.32
CA GLY A 47 22.72 -12.91 -14.76
C GLY A 47 23.15 -13.41 -13.38
N SER A 48 24.09 -12.71 -12.77
CA SER A 48 24.54 -12.93 -11.38
C SER A 48 23.75 -12.04 -10.43
N HIS A 49 23.50 -12.53 -9.24
CA HIS A 49 22.75 -11.83 -8.20
C HIS A 49 23.59 -11.66 -6.94
N ASP A 50 23.13 -10.84 -6.04
CA ASP A 50 23.67 -10.80 -4.69
C ASP A 50 23.35 -12.12 -3.95
N THR A 51 24.14 -12.44 -2.93
CA THR A 51 24.02 -13.71 -2.18
C THR A 51 22.61 -14.01 -1.68
N LYS A 52 21.88 -12.95 -1.30
CA LYS A 52 20.49 -13.10 -0.81
C LYS A 52 19.52 -13.48 -1.91
N THR A 53 19.63 -12.86 -3.07
CA THR A 53 18.81 -13.17 -4.25
C THR A 53 19.20 -14.53 -4.82
N GLU A 54 20.47 -14.92 -4.82
CA GLU A 54 20.90 -16.26 -5.22
C GLU A 54 20.29 -17.34 -4.33
N LEU A 55 20.25 -17.12 -3.01
CA LEU A 55 19.59 -18.03 -2.09
C LEU A 55 18.09 -18.15 -2.38
N LEU A 56 17.40 -17.04 -2.62
CA LEU A 56 16.00 -17.05 -3.03
C LEU A 56 15.82 -17.85 -4.32
N VAL A 57 16.60 -17.54 -5.36
CA VAL A 57 16.50 -18.20 -6.68
C VAL A 57 16.74 -19.70 -6.58
N SER A 58 17.66 -20.15 -5.72
CA SER A 58 17.94 -21.57 -5.51
C SER A 58 16.76 -22.36 -4.93
N GLU A 59 15.85 -21.68 -4.21
CA GLU A 59 14.69 -22.30 -3.61
C GLU A 59 13.41 -22.19 -4.47
N ILE A 60 13.42 -21.37 -5.55
CA ILE A 60 12.27 -21.23 -6.44
C ILE A 60 12.06 -22.50 -7.25
N ALA A 61 10.95 -23.18 -7.01
CA ALA A 61 10.49 -24.32 -7.81
C ALA A 61 9.37 -23.95 -8.79
N ASP A 62 8.57 -22.93 -8.45
CA ASP A 62 7.47 -22.41 -9.27
C ASP A 62 7.22 -20.93 -8.96
N PHE A 63 6.42 -20.28 -9.80
CA PHE A 63 5.92 -18.94 -9.51
C PHE A 63 4.50 -18.74 -10.07
N GLU A 64 3.78 -17.82 -9.44
CA GLU A 64 2.50 -17.29 -9.90
C GLU A 64 2.59 -15.79 -10.09
N PHE A 65 1.65 -15.21 -10.81
CA PHE A 65 1.54 -13.77 -10.96
C PHE A 65 0.08 -13.33 -11.05
N ILE A 66 -0.16 -12.10 -10.58
CA ILE A 66 -1.46 -11.44 -10.62
C ILE A 66 -1.25 -10.11 -11.34
N VAL A 67 -1.98 -9.90 -12.42
CA VAL A 67 -1.95 -8.65 -13.20
C VAL A 67 -2.83 -7.61 -12.50
N THR A 68 -2.37 -6.36 -12.46
CA THR A 68 -3.11 -5.23 -11.93
C THR A 68 -3.23 -4.13 -12.98
N GLU A 69 -4.19 -3.23 -12.82
CA GLU A 69 -4.38 -2.10 -13.74
C GLU A 69 -3.34 -0.98 -13.51
N SER A 70 -2.82 -0.86 -12.28
CA SER A 70 -1.87 0.19 -11.89
C SER A 70 -0.76 -0.29 -10.97
N ASN A 71 0.35 0.48 -10.93
CA ASN A 71 1.44 0.23 -10.00
C ASN A 71 1.02 0.40 -8.52
N ILE A 72 0.00 1.24 -8.26
CA ILE A 72 -0.51 1.50 -6.91
C ILE A 72 -1.30 0.29 -6.43
N GLU A 73 -2.14 -0.27 -7.30
CA GLU A 73 -2.86 -1.51 -7.03
C GLU A 73 -1.89 -2.67 -6.80
N ALA A 74 -0.84 -2.80 -7.64
CA ALA A 74 0.21 -3.79 -7.40
C ALA A 74 0.89 -3.61 -6.04
N LEU A 75 1.10 -2.37 -5.57
CA LEU A 75 1.70 -2.11 -4.27
C LEU A 75 0.76 -2.51 -3.11
N LEU A 76 -0.53 -2.20 -3.20
CA LEU A 76 -1.52 -2.61 -2.20
C LEU A 76 -1.63 -4.13 -2.14
N LEU A 77 -1.70 -4.78 -3.31
CA LEU A 77 -1.76 -6.23 -3.42
C LEU A 77 -0.50 -6.90 -2.84
N GLU A 78 0.71 -6.38 -3.12
CA GLU A 78 1.96 -6.88 -2.55
C GLU A 78 1.91 -6.87 -1.02
N ILE A 79 1.45 -5.77 -0.42
CA ILE A 79 1.37 -5.61 1.03
C ILE A 79 0.41 -6.63 1.63
N ASN A 80 -0.79 -6.79 1.07
CA ASN A 80 -1.79 -7.73 1.54
C ASN A 80 -1.27 -9.17 1.44
N LEU A 81 -0.69 -9.54 0.30
CA LEU A 81 -0.12 -10.87 0.10
C LEU A 81 1.05 -11.18 1.05
N ILE A 82 1.89 -10.18 1.38
CA ILE A 82 2.95 -10.34 2.38
C ILE A 82 2.37 -10.54 3.77
N GLN A 83 1.32 -9.79 4.13
CA GLN A 83 0.67 -9.92 5.45
C GLN A 83 -0.05 -11.26 5.62
N GLU A 84 -0.74 -11.72 4.58
CA GLU A 84 -1.44 -13.01 4.61
C GLU A 84 -0.50 -14.21 4.66
N ASN A 85 0.55 -14.19 3.84
CA ASN A 85 1.38 -15.37 3.62
C ASN A 85 2.67 -15.36 4.46
N MET A 86 3.06 -14.22 5.04
CA MET A 86 4.28 -14.05 5.83
C MET A 86 5.52 -14.73 5.21
N PRO A 87 5.86 -14.44 3.92
CA PRO A 87 6.86 -15.19 3.19
C PRO A 87 8.25 -15.03 3.79
N LYS A 88 8.98 -16.14 3.94
CA LYS A 88 10.26 -16.14 4.67
C LYS A 88 11.31 -15.20 4.11
N PHE A 89 11.36 -14.99 2.78
CA PHE A 89 12.35 -14.10 2.18
C PHE A 89 11.94 -12.61 2.24
N ASN A 90 10.64 -12.29 2.33
CA ASN A 90 10.22 -10.92 2.62
C ASN A 90 10.58 -10.51 4.05
N ILE A 91 10.49 -11.42 5.01
CA ILE A 91 10.78 -11.18 6.43
C ILE A 91 12.29 -11.18 6.70
N ARG A 92 13.03 -12.19 6.18
CA ARG A 92 14.48 -12.35 6.42
C ARG A 92 15.36 -11.30 5.74
N LEU A 93 14.87 -10.63 4.70
CA LEU A 93 15.65 -9.61 3.98
C LEU A 93 15.78 -8.28 4.75
N LYS A 94 15.22 -8.19 5.95
CA LYS A 94 15.16 -6.94 6.70
C LYS A 94 15.65 -7.12 8.13
N ASP A 95 16.98 -7.03 8.28
CA ASP A 95 17.60 -6.89 9.58
C ASP A 95 17.15 -5.61 10.30
N ASP A 96 16.76 -5.75 11.56
CA ASP A 96 16.75 -4.76 12.68
C ASP A 96 16.14 -3.36 12.49
N LYS A 97 15.56 -3.01 11.34
CA LYS A 97 14.91 -1.71 11.17
C LYS A 97 13.40 -1.86 11.36
N SER A 98 12.85 -1.17 12.35
CA SER A 98 11.39 -1.09 12.53
C SER A 98 10.71 -0.63 11.24
N TYR A 99 9.73 -1.43 10.79
CA TYR A 99 8.97 -1.15 9.58
C TYR A 99 8.14 0.13 9.72
N PRO A 100 7.94 0.88 8.63
CA PRO A 100 7.01 1.99 8.65
C PRO A 100 5.56 1.51 8.68
N PHE A 101 4.74 2.27 9.39
CA PHE A 101 3.29 2.15 9.47
C PHE A 101 2.65 3.47 9.04
N ILE A 102 1.48 3.41 8.43
CA ILE A 102 0.60 4.56 8.28
C ILE A 102 -0.31 4.59 9.51
N LYS A 103 -0.28 5.71 10.22
CA LYS A 103 -1.09 5.95 11.41
C LYS A 103 -2.19 6.94 11.10
N VAL A 104 -3.42 6.61 11.44
CA VAL A 104 -4.52 7.56 11.59
C VAL A 104 -4.58 7.98 13.05
N THR A 105 -4.43 9.27 13.34
CA THR A 105 -4.44 9.75 14.74
C THR A 105 -5.86 9.74 15.31
N LYS A 106 -5.98 9.54 16.64
CA LYS A 106 -7.25 9.60 17.37
C LYS A 106 -7.55 11.03 17.87
N ASP A 107 -7.24 12.02 17.06
CA ASP A 107 -7.58 13.41 17.38
C ASP A 107 -9.02 13.72 16.93
N LEU A 108 -9.62 14.77 17.46
CA LEU A 108 -10.93 15.29 16.97
C LEU A 108 -10.90 15.51 15.45
N TYR A 109 -9.76 15.92 14.92
CA TYR A 109 -9.50 16.07 13.49
C TYR A 109 -8.35 15.14 13.10
N PRO A 110 -8.65 13.90 12.68
CA PRO A 110 -7.65 12.89 12.39
C PRO A 110 -6.65 13.30 11.30
N ARG A 111 -5.43 12.79 11.41
CA ARG A 111 -4.35 13.02 10.45
C ARG A 111 -3.69 11.70 10.04
N LEU A 112 -3.19 11.66 8.82
CA LEU A 112 -2.38 10.57 8.32
C LEU A 112 -0.90 10.86 8.56
N LEU A 113 -0.23 9.99 9.32
CA LEU A 113 1.19 10.09 9.64
C LEU A 113 1.91 8.81 9.28
N ILE A 114 3.21 8.90 8.95
CA ILE A 114 4.08 7.73 8.85
C ILE A 114 4.88 7.64 10.14
N THR A 115 4.89 6.46 10.75
CA THR A 115 5.63 6.18 11.97
C THR A 115 6.29 4.80 11.90
N ARG A 116 7.37 4.62 12.64
CA ARG A 116 7.99 3.30 12.84
C ARG A 116 7.69 2.70 14.21
N GLN A 117 7.00 3.44 15.05
CA GLN A 117 6.66 3.01 16.40
C GLN A 117 5.14 2.90 16.54
N VAL A 118 4.66 1.72 16.86
CA VAL A 118 3.27 1.50 17.24
C VAL A 118 3.14 1.82 18.74
N LYS A 119 2.24 2.76 19.07
CA LYS A 119 1.97 3.20 20.44
C LYS A 119 0.54 2.88 20.82
N LYS A 120 0.30 2.63 22.10
CA LYS A 120 -1.06 2.44 22.64
C LYS A 120 -1.72 3.80 22.92
N ASP A 121 -1.89 4.62 21.87
CA ASP A 121 -2.47 5.96 21.95
C ASP A 121 -3.88 6.05 21.33
N GLY A 122 -4.47 4.89 21.01
CA GLY A 122 -5.79 4.77 20.42
C GLY A 122 -5.85 5.13 18.92
N GLY A 123 -4.74 5.49 18.29
CA GLY A 123 -4.67 5.66 16.84
C GLY A 123 -4.73 4.31 16.10
N LEU A 124 -5.16 4.33 14.87
CA LEU A 124 -5.15 3.15 13.99
C LEU A 124 -3.83 3.08 13.25
N TYR A 125 -3.25 1.89 13.18
CA TYR A 125 -1.97 1.62 12.54
C TYR A 125 -2.17 0.60 11.41
N PHE A 126 -1.78 0.96 10.21
CA PHE A 126 -1.84 0.13 9.02
C PHE A 126 -0.43 -0.22 8.56
N GLY A 127 -0.18 -1.46 8.24
CA GLY A 127 1.13 -1.99 7.87
C GLY A 127 1.44 -3.27 8.63
N PRO A 128 2.69 -3.73 8.69
CA PRO A 128 3.92 -3.02 8.28
C PRO A 128 4.10 -2.90 6.78
N TYR A 129 4.62 -1.76 6.32
CA TYR A 129 4.99 -1.56 4.91
C TYR A 129 6.42 -2.03 4.64
N PRO A 130 6.71 -2.55 3.43
CA PRO A 130 8.04 -3.09 3.11
C PRO A 130 9.18 -2.08 3.26
N ASP A 131 8.94 -0.84 2.94
CA ASP A 131 9.90 0.26 3.05
C ASP A 131 9.21 1.62 3.20
N ALA A 132 10.00 2.66 3.47
CA ALA A 132 9.46 4.01 3.62
C ALA A 132 8.93 4.61 2.30
N GLY A 133 9.44 4.16 1.15
CA GLY A 133 8.95 4.57 -0.17
C GLY A 133 7.52 4.08 -0.38
N ALA A 134 7.27 2.80 -0.13
CA ALA A 134 5.94 2.19 -0.21
C ALA A 134 4.93 2.91 0.71
N ALA A 135 5.29 3.13 1.98
CA ALA A 135 4.44 3.85 2.93
C ALA A 135 4.14 5.29 2.46
N ASN A 136 5.14 5.99 1.88
CA ASN A 136 4.94 7.33 1.35
C ASN A 136 4.07 7.37 0.09
N GLU A 137 4.21 6.39 -0.82
CA GLU A 137 3.36 6.29 -2.02
C GLU A 137 1.88 6.10 -1.63
N ILE A 138 1.61 5.17 -0.72
CA ILE A 138 0.24 4.94 -0.21
C ILE A 138 -0.28 6.17 0.53
N LYS A 139 0.52 6.77 1.43
CA LYS A 139 0.10 7.99 2.12
C LYS A 139 -0.22 9.12 1.15
N LYS A 140 0.57 9.33 0.10
CA LYS A 140 0.28 10.35 -0.93
C LYS A 140 -1.03 10.07 -1.65
N LEU A 141 -1.34 8.80 -1.93
CA LEU A 141 -2.62 8.40 -2.52
C LEU A 141 -3.77 8.71 -1.57
N LEU A 142 -3.69 8.28 -0.31
CA LEU A 142 -4.70 8.56 0.72
C LEU A 142 -4.90 10.06 0.90
N ASP A 143 -3.83 10.85 0.89
CA ASP A 143 -3.88 12.32 0.98
C ASP A 143 -4.59 13.00 -0.19
N ARG A 144 -4.67 12.34 -1.36
CA ARG A 144 -5.40 12.85 -2.52
C ARG A 144 -6.88 12.47 -2.50
N ILE A 145 -7.18 11.26 -2.03
CA ILE A 145 -8.54 10.71 -2.04
C ILE A 145 -9.32 11.21 -0.82
N PHE A 146 -8.69 11.19 0.35
CA PHE A 146 -9.33 11.48 1.63
C PHE A 146 -8.87 12.84 2.18
N PRO A 147 -9.79 13.79 2.40
CA PRO A 147 -9.45 15.15 2.80
C PRO A 147 -9.16 15.30 4.31
N PHE A 148 -8.22 14.50 4.83
CA PHE A 148 -7.76 14.58 6.21
C PHE A 148 -7.07 15.91 6.52
N LYS A 149 -7.05 16.27 7.80
CA LYS A 149 -6.29 17.41 8.30
C LYS A 149 -4.79 17.24 8.01
N LYS A 150 -4.18 18.22 7.34
CA LYS A 150 -2.74 18.21 7.00
C LYS A 150 -1.88 19.10 7.89
N CYS A 151 -2.43 20.16 8.45
CA CYS A 151 -1.72 21.11 9.30
C CYS A 151 -1.61 20.59 10.76
N LYS A 152 -0.50 20.94 11.44
CA LYS A 152 -0.36 20.70 12.88
C LYS A 152 -1.22 21.70 13.67
N ASN A 153 -1.06 22.97 13.38
CA ASN A 153 -1.79 24.04 14.04
C ASN A 153 -2.85 24.57 13.07
N PRO A 154 -4.10 24.71 13.53
CA PRO A 154 -5.14 25.33 12.74
C PRO A 154 -4.82 26.80 12.53
N ALA A 155 -4.89 27.26 11.29
CA ALA A 155 -4.82 28.67 10.97
C ALA A 155 -6.25 29.24 10.83
N ASN A 156 -6.44 30.52 11.13
CA ASN A 156 -7.72 31.19 10.95
C ASN A 156 -8.10 31.45 9.47
N LYS A 157 -7.34 30.87 8.54
CA LYS A 157 -7.55 31.01 7.09
C LYS A 157 -7.52 29.65 6.44
N VAL A 158 -8.32 29.46 5.39
CA VAL A 158 -8.26 28.27 4.52
C VAL A 158 -6.89 28.16 3.87
N CYS A 159 -6.34 26.96 3.89
CA CYS A 159 -5.03 26.68 3.31
C CYS A 159 -5.16 26.19 1.86
N PHE A 160 -4.05 26.16 1.14
CA PHE A 160 -4.00 25.66 -0.24
C PHE A 160 -4.64 24.26 -0.40
N TYR A 161 -4.44 23.36 0.57
CA TYR A 161 -5.02 22.00 0.50
C TYR A 161 -6.55 21.97 0.54
N TYR A 162 -7.18 22.98 1.13
CA TYR A 162 -8.63 23.14 1.07
C TYR A 162 -9.07 23.46 -0.35
N HIS A 163 -8.41 24.41 -1.01
CA HIS A 163 -8.77 24.83 -2.36
C HIS A 163 -8.63 23.72 -3.41
N ILE A 164 -7.72 22.76 -3.20
CA ILE A 164 -7.57 21.58 -4.07
C ILE A 164 -8.34 20.34 -3.58
N GLY A 165 -9.25 20.52 -2.60
CA GLY A 165 -10.11 19.43 -2.10
C GLY A 165 -9.40 18.34 -1.29
N GLN A 166 -8.18 18.58 -0.84
CA GLN A 166 -7.39 17.62 -0.06
C GLN A 166 -7.41 17.84 1.45
N CYS A 167 -8.21 18.80 1.94
CA CYS A 167 -8.41 19.08 3.36
C CYS A 167 -9.76 19.78 3.55
N ASN A 168 -10.50 19.40 4.57
CA ASN A 168 -11.82 20.01 4.85
C ASN A 168 -11.77 21.24 5.76
N ALA A 169 -10.66 21.99 5.80
CA ALA A 169 -10.53 23.25 6.54
C ALA A 169 -11.29 23.27 7.89
N HIS A 170 -11.06 22.24 8.71
CA HIS A 170 -11.74 21.94 9.97
C HIS A 170 -11.90 23.12 10.94
N THR A 171 -11.18 24.21 10.72
CA THR A 171 -11.27 25.46 11.51
C THR A 171 -12.33 26.42 11.01
N ILE A 172 -12.84 26.24 9.80
CA ILE A 172 -13.77 27.15 9.13
C ILE A 172 -15.03 26.40 8.70
N CYS A 173 -14.88 25.14 8.25
CA CYS A 173 -16.02 24.28 7.93
C CYS A 173 -16.42 23.50 9.19
N HIS A 174 -17.65 23.64 9.63
CA HIS A 174 -18.22 22.89 10.76
C HIS A 174 -18.44 21.42 10.34
N THR A 175 -17.37 20.64 10.33
CA THR A 175 -17.42 19.18 10.10
C THR A 175 -17.83 18.48 11.39
N THR A 176 -18.78 17.57 11.30
CA THR A 176 -19.26 16.76 12.44
C THR A 176 -18.27 15.65 12.79
N GLU A 177 -18.37 15.13 14.00
CA GLU A 177 -17.56 13.96 14.42
C GLU A 177 -17.86 12.75 13.54
N ASP A 178 -19.12 12.52 13.19
CA ASP A 178 -19.56 11.43 12.31
C ASP A 178 -18.89 11.47 10.94
N TYR A 179 -18.69 12.65 10.39
CA TYR A 179 -17.95 12.84 9.14
C TYR A 179 -16.51 12.28 9.24
N TRP A 180 -15.81 12.59 10.33
CA TRP A 180 -14.44 12.13 10.53
C TRP A 180 -14.36 10.64 10.82
N GLN A 181 -15.33 10.09 11.53
CA GLN A 181 -15.43 8.65 11.77
C GLN A 181 -15.71 7.90 10.47
N GLY A 182 -16.60 8.39 9.61
CA GLY A 182 -16.84 7.85 8.27
C GLY A 182 -15.56 7.85 7.42
N LEU A 183 -14.82 8.95 7.41
CA LEU A 183 -13.57 9.07 6.66
C LEU A 183 -12.48 8.08 7.14
N VAL A 184 -12.43 7.81 8.44
CA VAL A 184 -11.51 6.82 9.03
C VAL A 184 -11.90 5.41 8.61
N GLU A 185 -13.19 5.09 8.58
CA GLU A 185 -13.69 3.77 8.14
C GLU A 185 -13.47 3.55 6.65
N ASP A 186 -13.65 4.58 5.81
CA ASP A 186 -13.34 4.53 4.38
C ASP A 186 -11.86 4.21 4.13
N VAL A 187 -10.94 4.85 4.85
CA VAL A 187 -9.50 4.53 4.76
C VAL A 187 -9.21 3.10 5.19
N LYS A 188 -9.85 2.64 6.25
CA LYS A 188 -9.70 1.27 6.75
C LYS A 188 -10.16 0.25 5.70
N ASN A 189 -11.32 0.47 5.08
CA ASN A 189 -11.85 -0.38 4.02
C ASN A 189 -10.95 -0.36 2.79
N PHE A 190 -10.48 0.82 2.38
CA PHE A 190 -9.54 0.96 1.28
C PHE A 190 -8.25 0.17 1.50
N LEU A 191 -7.64 0.27 2.69
CA LEU A 191 -6.37 -0.40 2.98
C LEU A 191 -6.52 -1.91 3.19
N ASN A 192 -7.71 -2.38 3.56
CA ASN A 192 -8.02 -3.80 3.71
C ASN A 192 -8.50 -4.46 2.39
N GLY A 193 -8.53 -3.72 1.28
CA GLY A 193 -8.94 -4.26 -0.03
C GLY A 193 -10.45 -4.50 -0.19
N HIS A 194 -11.28 -3.88 0.64
CA HIS A 194 -12.74 -3.90 0.47
C HIS A 194 -13.15 -2.83 -0.54
N ASP A 195 -13.28 -3.20 -1.79
CA ASP A 195 -13.38 -2.33 -2.99
C ASP A 195 -14.73 -1.62 -3.20
N GLU A 196 -15.46 -1.24 -2.20
CA GLU A 196 -16.63 -0.38 -2.39
C GLU A 196 -16.35 1.13 -2.24
N ILE A 197 -15.11 1.54 -2.41
CA ILE A 197 -14.69 2.92 -2.27
C ILE A 197 -14.75 3.66 -3.59
N GLY A 198 -15.72 4.47 -3.78
CA GLY A 198 -15.63 5.39 -4.91
C GLY A 198 -16.93 6.05 -5.34
N ARG A 199 -18.07 5.67 -4.78
CA ARG A 199 -19.35 6.21 -5.26
C ARG A 199 -20.07 7.17 -4.31
N ALA A 200 -19.80 7.12 -3.00
CA ALA A 200 -20.50 7.95 -2.02
C ALA A 200 -19.87 9.34 -1.82
N SER A 201 -18.53 9.44 -1.69
CA SER A 201 -17.89 10.72 -1.35
C SER A 201 -17.85 11.74 -2.50
N CYS A 202 -18.05 11.30 -3.75
CA CYS A 202 -18.05 12.19 -4.91
C CYS A 202 -19.43 12.81 -5.20
N ARG A 203 -20.52 12.20 -4.70
CA ARG A 203 -21.89 12.71 -4.94
C ARG A 203 -22.32 13.82 -3.96
N GLU A 204 -21.78 13.86 -2.76
CA GLU A 204 -22.16 14.86 -1.76
C GLU A 204 -21.50 16.23 -1.95
N ARG A 205 -20.48 16.34 -2.82
CA ARG A 205 -19.79 17.60 -3.11
C ARG A 205 -20.52 18.52 -4.10
N VAL A 206 -21.63 18.10 -4.69
CA VAL A 206 -22.30 18.85 -5.78
C VAL A 206 -23.55 19.60 -5.31
N SER A 207 -23.93 19.50 -4.05
CA SER A 207 -25.12 20.19 -3.52
C SER A 207 -24.81 21.02 -2.28
N SER A 208 -24.08 22.11 -2.44
CA SER A 208 -24.19 23.27 -1.56
C SER A 208 -24.54 24.46 -2.44
N PRO A 209 -25.74 25.03 -2.30
CA PRO A 209 -26.08 26.27 -2.99
C PRO A 209 -25.31 27.43 -2.36
N VAL A 210 -24.98 28.38 -3.20
CA VAL A 210 -24.40 29.70 -2.98
C VAL A 210 -25.08 30.46 -1.82
#